data_e9322bf7bd374c4caa717a9eb42312c8
#
_entry.id   e9322bf7bd374c4caa717a9eb42312c8
#
_cell.length_a   1.000
_cell.length_b   1.000
_cell.length_c   1.000
_cell.angle_alpha   90.00
_cell.angle_beta   90.00
_cell.angle_gamma   90.00
#
_symmetry.space_group_name_H-M   'P 1'
#
loop_
_entity.id
_entity.type
_entity.pdbx_description
1 polymer ?
#
loop_
_entity_poly.entity_id
_entity_poly.type
_entity_poly.pdbx_seq_one_letter_code
_entity_poly.pdbx_strand_id
1 'polypeptide(L)'
;MQGNLLQSVNTGLGRRTSQAPERVDFSKISTAVRIPNLIEIQRESYNRFLQMDFLPEERENTGLQAVFESVFPISDFRGTATLDFVEYQIGNWQCKCGRLEGLNYLRANCKHCGSTIKVNPLAAGETLCHKCGTFNSVRPQLCENCGEPVGLKHKHDQQECQERGMSYSVPLKVKIRLTVYDKDPETEALSIRDIKEEEVFFGEIPLMTDNGTFIINGTERDRKSVV
;
A
#
# COMPACT_ATOMS: atom_id res chain seq x y z
N MET A 1 72.75 -11.56 32.84
CA MET A 1 73.10 -12.52 31.74
C MET A 1 71.79 -12.68 30.95
N GLN A 2 71.68 -11.90 29.93
CA GLN A 2 71.55 -12.20 28.50
C GLN A 2 70.51 -13.32 28.21
N GLY A 3 69.41 -12.97 27.73
CA GLY A 3 68.41 -13.85 27.16
C GLY A 3 67.75 -13.16 25.93
N ASN A 4 67.93 -13.74 24.77
CA ASN A 4 67.66 -13.29 23.44
C ASN A 4 66.20 -13.05 23.13
N LEU A 5 65.91 -11.89 22.58
CA LEU A 5 64.71 -11.59 21.80
C LEU A 5 64.74 -12.37 20.46
N LEU A 6 63.76 -13.20 20.21
CA LEU A 6 63.40 -13.62 18.87
C LEU A 6 62.16 -12.83 18.42
N GLN A 7 62.42 -11.85 17.57
CA GLN A 7 61.36 -11.17 16.82
C GLN A 7 60.81 -12.12 15.74
N SER A 8 59.57 -12.50 15.88
CA SER A 8 58.82 -13.15 14.80
C SER A 8 58.37 -12.08 13.78
N VAL A 9 58.97 -12.15 12.62
CA VAL A 9 58.60 -11.35 11.45
C VAL A 9 57.24 -11.88 10.94
N ASN A 10 56.20 -11.17 11.21
CA ASN A 10 54.85 -11.46 10.70
C ASN A 10 54.73 -10.86 9.30
N THR A 11 54.99 -11.67 8.26
CA THR A 11 54.73 -11.32 6.88
C THR A 11 53.24 -11.35 6.62
N GLY A 12 52.56 -10.25 6.97
CA GLY A 12 51.18 -10.03 6.61
C GLY A 12 51.05 -9.84 5.09
N LEU A 13 50.63 -10.90 4.39
CA LEU A 13 50.05 -10.75 3.06
C LEU A 13 48.73 -9.99 3.19
N GLY A 14 48.82 -8.66 3.05
CA GLY A 14 47.64 -7.81 2.95
C GLY A 14 46.83 -8.22 1.74
N ARG A 15 45.65 -8.79 1.98
CA ARG A 15 44.58 -8.87 0.97
C ARG A 15 44.32 -7.46 0.48
N ARG A 16 44.79 -7.13 -0.70
CA ARG A 16 44.33 -5.94 -1.43
C ARG A 16 42.88 -6.16 -1.76
N THR A 17 41.96 -5.61 -0.93
CA THR A 17 40.60 -5.38 -1.34
C THR A 17 40.67 -4.40 -2.50
N SER A 18 40.37 -4.85 -3.69
CA SER A 18 40.19 -3.98 -4.85
C SER A 18 38.97 -3.10 -4.58
N GLN A 19 39.20 -1.97 -3.92
CA GLN A 19 38.21 -0.91 -3.94
C GLN A 19 38.07 -0.47 -5.39
N ALA A 20 36.85 -0.60 -5.92
CA ALA A 20 36.55 -0.03 -7.22
C ALA A 20 36.94 1.46 -7.17
N PRO A 21 37.59 1.98 -8.25
CA PRO A 21 38.03 3.37 -8.26
C PRO A 21 36.82 4.29 -8.00
N GLU A 22 36.94 5.08 -6.95
CA GLU A 22 35.96 6.09 -6.63
C GLU A 22 35.89 7.09 -7.79
N ARG A 23 34.67 7.23 -8.36
CA ARG A 23 34.45 8.17 -9.47
C ARG A 23 34.47 9.58 -8.90
N VAL A 24 35.53 10.32 -9.19
CA VAL A 24 35.62 11.73 -8.81
C VAL A 24 34.83 12.55 -9.82
N ASP A 25 33.83 13.29 -9.35
CA ASP A 25 33.06 14.24 -10.16
C ASP A 25 33.79 15.59 -10.15
N PHE A 26 34.27 16.01 -11.33
CA PHE A 26 34.93 17.30 -11.54
C PHE A 26 33.98 18.43 -11.87
N SER A 27 32.66 18.20 -11.89
CA SER A 27 31.67 19.25 -12.13
C SER A 27 31.66 20.25 -10.96
N LYS A 28 31.71 21.53 -11.31
CA LYS A 28 31.58 22.64 -10.34
C LYS A 28 30.14 22.92 -9.98
N ILE A 29 29.19 22.26 -10.61
CA ILE A 29 27.77 22.48 -10.41
C ILE A 29 27.26 21.29 -9.60
N SER A 30 26.85 21.54 -8.35
CA SER A 30 26.07 20.56 -7.59
C SER A 30 24.76 20.29 -8.32
N THR A 31 24.33 19.02 -8.37
CA THR A 31 23.09 18.61 -9.01
C THR A 31 21.94 19.42 -8.41
N ALA A 32 21.48 20.45 -9.10
CA ALA A 32 20.45 21.36 -8.59
C ALA A 32 19.06 20.71 -8.60
N VAL A 33 18.86 19.70 -9.45
CA VAL A 33 17.57 19.02 -9.62
C VAL A 33 17.80 17.50 -9.72
N ARG A 34 17.04 16.72 -8.95
CA ARG A 34 16.98 15.26 -9.14
C ARG A 34 16.29 14.96 -10.46
N ILE A 35 16.85 13.98 -11.19
CA ILE A 35 16.17 13.48 -12.39
C ILE A 35 14.83 12.86 -11.93
N PRO A 36 13.68 13.34 -12.45
CA PRO A 36 12.39 12.79 -12.07
C PRO A 36 12.29 11.33 -12.52
N ASN A 37 11.63 10.51 -11.71
CA ASN A 37 11.31 9.14 -12.10
C ASN A 37 10.21 9.18 -13.17
N LEU A 38 10.54 8.79 -14.39
CA LEU A 38 9.62 8.89 -15.53
C LEU A 38 8.37 7.98 -15.41
N ILE A 39 8.46 6.93 -14.59
CA ILE A 39 7.35 6.00 -14.35
C ILE A 39 6.51 6.39 -13.12
N GLU A 40 6.92 7.41 -12.37
CA GLU A 40 6.21 7.84 -11.16
C GLU A 40 4.77 8.27 -11.44
N ILE A 41 4.56 8.96 -12.55
CA ILE A 41 3.21 9.38 -13.00
C ILE A 41 2.28 8.17 -13.18
N GLN A 42 2.79 7.07 -13.76
CA GLN A 42 1.99 5.87 -13.96
C GLN A 42 1.66 5.19 -12.62
N ARG A 43 2.65 5.10 -11.73
CA ARG A 43 2.48 4.53 -10.38
C ARG A 43 1.51 5.34 -9.54
N GLU A 44 1.66 6.65 -9.52
CA GLU A 44 0.74 7.54 -8.80
C GLU A 44 -0.68 7.49 -9.35
N SER A 45 -0.83 7.47 -10.69
CA SER A 45 -2.14 7.33 -11.32
C SER A 45 -2.83 6.02 -10.92
N TYR A 46 -2.09 4.91 -10.86
CA TYR A 46 -2.65 3.63 -10.46
C TYR A 46 -2.97 3.58 -8.96
N ASN A 47 -2.08 4.11 -8.13
CA ASN A 47 -2.33 4.23 -6.69
C ASN A 47 -3.54 5.12 -6.38
N ARG A 48 -3.69 6.23 -7.12
CA ARG A 48 -4.86 7.10 -7.01
C ARG A 48 -6.14 6.41 -7.46
N PHE A 49 -6.06 5.55 -8.48
CA PHE A 49 -7.20 4.74 -8.91
C PHE A 49 -7.61 3.74 -7.85
N LEU A 50 -6.67 3.04 -7.24
CA LEU A 50 -6.95 2.01 -6.24
C LEU A 50 -7.27 2.57 -4.86
N GLN A 51 -6.63 3.65 -4.45
CA GLN A 51 -6.72 4.24 -3.10
C GLN A 51 -6.60 3.16 -1.98
N MET A 52 -5.74 2.14 -2.21
CA MET A 52 -5.71 0.94 -1.37
C MET A 52 -5.16 1.17 0.03
N ASP A 53 -4.36 2.22 0.22
CA ASP A 53 -3.71 2.59 1.46
C ASP A 53 -4.42 3.76 2.18
N PHE A 54 -5.59 4.18 1.68
CA PHE A 54 -6.45 5.16 2.31
C PHE A 54 -7.53 4.46 3.14
N LEU A 55 -7.84 5.05 4.31
CA LEU A 55 -9.00 4.62 5.08
C LEU A 55 -10.28 4.90 4.27
N PRO A 56 -11.34 4.11 4.46
CA PRO A 56 -12.61 4.31 3.74
C PRO A 56 -13.14 5.75 3.84
N GLU A 57 -12.98 6.39 5.00
CA GLU A 57 -13.42 7.77 5.28
C GLU A 57 -12.56 8.84 4.59
N GLU A 58 -11.32 8.50 4.23
CA GLU A 58 -10.35 9.40 3.59
C GLU A 58 -10.37 9.30 2.06
N ARG A 59 -11.11 8.34 1.50
CA ARG A 59 -11.13 8.10 0.06
C ARG A 59 -11.89 9.19 -0.68
N GLU A 60 -11.28 9.65 -1.76
CA GLU A 60 -11.92 10.56 -2.69
C GLU A 60 -12.89 9.78 -3.60
N ASN A 61 -13.98 10.42 -4.02
CA ASN A 61 -14.89 9.84 -5.03
C ASN A 61 -14.25 9.89 -6.43
N THR A 62 -13.17 9.11 -6.59
CA THR A 62 -12.42 8.96 -7.84
C THR A 62 -11.99 7.51 -8.02
N GLY A 63 -11.66 7.11 -9.25
CA GLY A 63 -11.16 5.78 -9.53
C GLY A 63 -12.12 4.66 -9.14
N LEU A 64 -11.65 3.68 -8.38
CA LEU A 64 -12.44 2.51 -7.99
C LEU A 64 -13.60 2.86 -7.06
N GLN A 65 -13.43 3.83 -6.16
CA GLN A 65 -14.49 4.34 -5.30
C GLN A 65 -15.67 4.87 -6.13
N ALA A 66 -15.39 5.73 -7.11
CA ALA A 66 -16.41 6.29 -8.00
C ALA A 66 -17.14 5.20 -8.81
N VAL A 67 -16.45 4.13 -9.20
CA VAL A 67 -17.09 3.01 -9.90
C VAL A 67 -18.11 2.32 -8.99
N PHE A 68 -17.77 2.02 -7.76
CA PHE A 68 -18.72 1.41 -6.82
C PHE A 68 -19.89 2.35 -6.51
N GLU A 69 -19.65 3.62 -6.24
CA GLU A 69 -20.70 4.60 -5.99
C GLU A 69 -21.64 4.83 -7.18
N SER A 70 -21.15 4.63 -8.41
CA SER A 70 -21.96 4.73 -9.61
C SER A 70 -22.89 3.53 -9.84
N VAL A 71 -22.49 2.36 -9.35
CA VAL A 71 -23.27 1.11 -9.53
C VAL A 71 -24.27 0.90 -8.38
N PHE A 72 -23.88 1.26 -7.18
CA PHE A 72 -24.74 1.16 -6.00
C PHE A 72 -25.46 2.50 -5.71
N PRO A 73 -26.65 2.47 -5.11
CA PRO A 73 -27.41 1.31 -4.62
C PRO A 73 -28.09 0.51 -5.74
N ILE A 74 -28.22 -0.80 -5.53
CA ILE A 74 -29.00 -1.68 -6.40
C ILE A 74 -30.28 -2.05 -5.67
N SER A 75 -31.42 -1.66 -6.24
CA SER A 75 -32.74 -1.95 -5.67
C SER A 75 -33.43 -3.06 -6.47
N ASP A 76 -34.22 -3.87 -5.80
CA ASP A 76 -35.07 -4.80 -6.49
C ASP A 76 -36.24 -4.06 -7.21
N PHE A 77 -36.88 -4.74 -8.18
CA PHE A 77 -37.95 -4.14 -8.97
C PHE A 77 -39.23 -3.85 -8.14
N ARG A 78 -39.38 -4.46 -6.96
CA ARG A 78 -40.47 -4.26 -6.05
C ARG A 78 -40.20 -3.15 -5.02
N GLY A 79 -38.96 -2.69 -4.93
CA GLY A 79 -38.52 -1.71 -3.94
C GLY A 79 -38.54 -2.23 -2.50
N THR A 80 -38.50 -3.57 -2.33
CA THR A 80 -38.53 -4.20 -1.00
C THR A 80 -37.13 -4.56 -0.49
N ALA A 81 -36.11 -4.47 -1.31
CA ALA A 81 -34.73 -4.71 -0.92
C ALA A 81 -33.80 -3.75 -1.63
N THR A 82 -32.80 -3.24 -0.91
CA THR A 82 -31.75 -2.38 -1.43
C THR A 82 -30.39 -2.91 -1.01
N LEU A 83 -29.47 -3.01 -1.97
CA LEU A 83 -28.10 -3.39 -1.74
C LEU A 83 -27.24 -2.15 -1.86
N ASP A 84 -26.62 -1.75 -0.75
CA ASP A 84 -25.78 -0.58 -0.64
C ASP A 84 -24.30 -0.98 -0.58
N PHE A 85 -23.44 -0.17 -1.19
CA PHE A 85 -22.00 -0.25 -1.02
C PHE A 85 -21.60 0.45 0.29
N VAL A 86 -20.76 -0.19 1.11
CA VAL A 86 -20.23 0.39 2.34
C VAL A 86 -18.77 0.80 2.16
N GLU A 87 -17.93 -0.16 1.86
CA GLU A 87 -16.49 0.06 1.69
C GLU A 87 -15.86 -1.07 0.88
N TYR A 88 -14.66 -0.84 0.36
CA TYR A 88 -13.83 -1.90 -0.20
C TYR A 88 -12.48 -1.98 0.51
N GLN A 89 -11.88 -3.15 0.48
CA GLN A 89 -10.53 -3.41 0.97
C GLN A 89 -9.72 -4.12 -0.10
N ILE A 90 -8.52 -3.61 -0.36
CA ILE A 90 -7.58 -4.21 -1.31
C ILE A 90 -6.43 -4.82 -0.54
N GLY A 91 -6.28 -6.14 -0.69
CA GLY A 91 -5.27 -6.94 -0.02
C GLY A 91 -5.45 -7.02 1.49
N ASN A 92 -4.57 -7.75 2.13
CA ASN A 92 -4.52 -7.88 3.57
C ASN A 92 -3.34 -7.08 4.11
N TRP A 93 -3.62 -6.10 4.96
CA TRP A 93 -2.61 -5.27 5.61
C TRP A 93 -2.29 -5.85 6.98
N GLN A 94 -1.09 -6.39 7.14
CA GLN A 94 -0.69 -7.00 8.41
C GLN A 94 0.84 -6.99 8.59
N CYS A 95 1.31 -7.08 9.83
CA CYS A 95 2.71 -7.34 10.10
C CYS A 95 3.08 -8.78 9.71
N LYS A 96 4.39 -9.07 9.60
CA LYS A 96 4.91 -10.38 9.18
C LYS A 96 4.35 -11.56 10.00
N CYS A 97 4.10 -11.38 11.28
CA CYS A 97 3.55 -12.42 12.16
C CYS A 97 2.02 -12.43 12.23
N GLY A 98 1.32 -11.51 11.57
CA GLY A 98 -0.14 -11.42 11.57
C GLY A 98 -0.77 -10.86 12.85
N ARG A 99 0.02 -10.35 13.80
CA ARG A 99 -0.51 -9.85 15.08
C ARG A 99 -1.12 -8.46 14.98
N LEU A 100 -0.58 -7.61 14.10
CA LEU A 100 -1.14 -6.31 13.78
C LEU A 100 -1.80 -6.39 12.41
N GLU A 101 -3.06 -5.98 12.33
CA GLU A 101 -3.83 -5.95 11.10
C GLU A 101 -4.54 -4.61 10.92
N GLY A 102 -4.66 -4.18 9.66
CA GLY A 102 -5.42 -3.01 9.25
C GLY A 102 -4.60 -1.75 9.01
N LEU A 103 -5.23 -0.81 8.30
CA LEU A 103 -4.62 0.43 7.84
C LEU A 103 -4.39 1.46 8.97
N ASN A 104 -5.04 1.30 10.11
CA ASN A 104 -4.91 2.22 11.24
C ASN A 104 -3.47 2.31 11.76
N TYR A 105 -2.68 1.24 11.63
CA TYR A 105 -1.26 1.21 12.01
C TYR A 105 -0.36 2.03 11.08
N LEU A 106 -0.88 2.47 9.93
CA LEU A 106 -0.21 3.38 9.01
C LEU A 106 -0.56 4.84 9.27
N ARG A 107 -1.19 5.14 10.40
CA ARG A 107 -1.65 6.48 10.77
C ARG A 107 -1.01 6.95 12.06
N ALA A 108 -0.81 8.25 12.13
CA ALA A 108 -0.43 8.96 13.35
C ALA A 108 -1.18 10.29 13.44
N ASN A 109 -1.19 10.88 14.60
CA ASN A 109 -1.83 12.18 14.79
C ASN A 109 -0.80 13.31 14.73
N CYS A 110 -1.15 14.39 14.05
CA CYS A 110 -0.34 15.60 14.01
C CYS A 110 -0.20 16.18 15.41
N LYS A 111 1.02 16.46 15.83
CA LYS A 111 1.32 17.04 17.15
C LYS A 111 0.74 18.44 17.34
N HIS A 112 0.53 19.19 16.24
CA HIS A 112 0.06 20.56 16.28
C HIS A 112 -1.47 20.68 16.20
N CYS A 113 -2.11 20.00 15.23
CA CYS A 113 -3.55 20.15 14.98
C CYS A 113 -4.38 18.90 15.28
N GLY A 114 -3.75 17.80 15.70
CA GLY A 114 -4.43 16.52 16.00
C GLY A 114 -4.98 15.76 14.79
N SER A 115 -4.86 16.32 13.57
CA SER A 115 -5.36 15.63 12.37
C SER A 115 -4.54 14.37 12.07
N THR A 116 -5.20 13.40 11.48
CA THR A 116 -4.57 12.14 11.07
C THR A 116 -3.57 12.37 9.94
N ILE A 117 -2.38 11.78 10.06
CA ILE A 117 -1.31 11.82 9.07
C ILE A 117 -0.97 10.39 8.67
N LYS A 118 -0.82 10.16 7.36
CA LYS A 118 -0.34 8.89 6.84
C LYS A 118 1.15 8.72 7.14
N VAL A 119 1.51 7.55 7.65
CA VAL A 119 2.90 7.17 7.94
C VAL A 119 3.40 6.24 6.86
N ASN A 120 4.55 6.58 6.25
CA ASN A 120 5.19 5.64 5.35
C ASN A 120 5.87 4.52 6.17
N PRO A 121 5.46 3.25 6.02
CA PRO A 121 6.02 2.15 6.79
C PRO A 121 7.50 1.87 6.47
N LEU A 122 7.98 2.28 5.30
CA LEU A 122 9.34 2.03 4.83
C LEU A 122 10.31 3.20 5.09
N ALA A 123 9.79 4.37 5.44
CA ALA A 123 10.62 5.55 5.67
C ALA A 123 10.46 6.06 7.10
N ALA A 124 11.53 6.01 7.89
CA ALA A 124 11.65 6.86 9.06
C ALA A 124 11.94 8.28 8.56
N GLY A 125 11.00 9.20 8.72
CA GLY A 125 11.16 10.56 8.19
C GLY A 125 10.14 11.53 8.74
N GLU A 126 10.30 12.77 8.31
CA GLU A 126 9.35 13.83 8.60
C GLU A 126 8.21 13.81 7.57
N THR A 127 6.99 13.78 8.06
CA THR A 127 5.78 13.85 7.24
C THR A 127 5.10 15.19 7.43
N LEU A 128 4.77 15.84 6.33
CA LEU A 128 4.06 17.12 6.34
C LEU A 128 2.58 16.89 6.64
N CYS A 129 2.04 17.63 7.61
CA CYS A 129 0.60 17.63 7.85
C CYS A 129 -0.10 18.48 6.78
N HIS A 130 -1.00 17.88 6.00
CA HIS A 130 -1.75 18.57 4.95
C HIS A 130 -2.68 19.66 5.49
N LYS A 131 -3.11 19.57 6.76
CA LYS A 131 -4.04 20.53 7.35
C LYS A 131 -3.36 21.78 7.89
N CYS A 132 -2.22 21.65 8.53
CA CYS A 132 -1.56 22.79 9.18
C CYS A 132 -0.15 23.09 8.65
N GLY A 133 0.37 22.31 7.70
CA GLY A 133 1.70 22.52 7.13
C GLY A 133 2.87 22.21 8.08
N THR A 134 2.63 21.63 9.26
CA THR A 134 3.69 21.33 10.22
C THR A 134 4.37 20.00 9.90
N PHE A 135 5.70 19.97 9.91
CA PHE A 135 6.46 18.73 9.81
C PHE A 135 6.35 17.94 11.12
N ASN A 136 6.01 16.66 10.98
CA ASN A 136 5.91 15.72 12.08
C ASN A 136 6.90 14.60 11.87
N SER A 137 7.77 14.38 12.85
CA SER A 137 8.60 13.19 12.91
C SER A 137 7.72 12.01 13.33
N VAL A 138 7.35 11.17 12.39
CA VAL A 138 6.46 10.05 12.61
C VAL A 138 7.21 8.76 12.32
N ARG A 139 7.11 7.82 13.24
CA ARG A 139 7.63 6.46 13.07
C ARG A 139 6.46 5.50 12.90
N PRO A 140 6.57 4.52 11.98
CA PRO A 140 5.58 3.47 11.88
C PRO A 140 5.49 2.72 13.20
N GLN A 141 4.28 2.27 13.56
CA GLN A 141 4.11 1.38 14.70
C GLN A 141 4.67 0.01 14.32
N LEU A 142 5.73 -0.39 14.99
CA LEU A 142 6.33 -1.69 14.79
C LEU A 142 5.61 -2.73 15.64
N CYS A 143 5.48 -3.94 15.12
CA CYS A 143 4.94 -5.05 15.86
C CYS A 143 5.90 -5.45 16.98
N GLU A 144 5.42 -5.52 18.23
CA GLU A 144 6.23 -5.91 19.38
C GLU A 144 6.79 -7.34 19.27
N ASN A 145 6.12 -8.21 18.51
CA ASN A 145 6.49 -9.61 18.37
C ASN A 145 7.51 -9.87 17.25
N CYS A 146 7.35 -9.24 16.07
CA CYS A 146 8.24 -9.48 14.93
C CYS A 146 9.12 -8.27 14.56
N GLY A 147 8.93 -7.11 15.19
CA GLY A 147 9.70 -5.90 14.92
C GLY A 147 9.39 -5.24 13.56
N GLU A 148 8.46 -5.81 12.78
CA GLU A 148 8.13 -5.35 11.45
C GLU A 148 6.91 -4.42 11.45
N PRO A 149 6.87 -3.40 10.56
CA PRO A 149 5.69 -2.57 10.38
C PRO A 149 4.56 -3.34 9.69
N VAL A 150 3.37 -2.79 9.72
CA VAL A 150 2.26 -3.29 8.91
C VAL A 150 2.52 -2.99 7.44
N GLY A 151 2.38 -3.99 6.61
CA GLY A 151 2.54 -3.90 5.16
C GLY A 151 1.48 -4.73 4.44
N LEU A 152 1.42 -4.57 3.14
CA LEU A 152 0.55 -5.36 2.28
C LEU A 152 1.11 -6.79 2.20
N LYS A 153 0.31 -7.77 2.62
CA LYS A 153 0.70 -9.19 2.53
C LYS A 153 0.45 -9.72 1.14
N HIS A 154 1.51 -10.16 0.51
CA HIS A 154 1.47 -10.87 -0.76
C HIS A 154 1.41 -12.38 -0.53
N LYS A 155 0.68 -13.08 -1.38
CA LYS A 155 0.65 -14.54 -1.38
C LYS A 155 1.95 -15.11 -1.96
N HIS A 156 2.46 -14.46 -3.00
CA HIS A 156 3.69 -14.80 -3.69
C HIS A 156 4.44 -13.51 -4.07
N ASP A 157 5.76 -13.57 -4.06
CA ASP A 157 6.61 -12.48 -4.50
C ASP A 157 6.57 -12.32 -6.04
N GLN A 158 7.06 -11.20 -6.55
CA GLN A 158 7.08 -10.91 -7.99
C GLN A 158 7.84 -12.00 -8.77
N GLN A 159 9.02 -12.40 -8.28
CA GLN A 159 9.85 -13.43 -8.91
C GLN A 159 9.14 -14.80 -8.88
N GLU A 160 8.55 -15.16 -7.75
CA GLU A 160 7.80 -16.41 -7.61
C GLU A 160 6.59 -16.47 -8.55
N CYS A 161 5.91 -15.33 -8.76
CA CYS A 161 4.81 -15.25 -9.73
C CYS A 161 5.29 -15.49 -11.17
N GLN A 162 6.47 -14.95 -11.54
CA GLN A 162 7.06 -15.17 -12.86
C GLN A 162 7.45 -16.64 -13.07
N GLU A 163 8.14 -17.23 -12.09
CA GLU A 163 8.60 -18.62 -12.17
C GLU A 163 7.45 -19.64 -12.21
N ARG A 164 6.38 -19.39 -11.45
CA ARG A 164 5.23 -20.28 -11.35
C ARG A 164 4.13 -20.02 -12.37
N GLY A 165 4.27 -19.02 -13.22
CA GLY A 165 3.24 -18.65 -14.19
C GLY A 165 1.99 -18.04 -13.55
N MET A 166 2.12 -17.33 -12.43
CA MET A 166 1.02 -16.76 -11.67
C MET A 166 0.93 -15.23 -11.87
N SER A 167 -0.21 -14.66 -11.50
CA SER A 167 -0.38 -13.21 -11.52
C SER A 167 0.00 -12.60 -10.17
N TYR A 168 0.72 -11.48 -10.20
CA TYR A 168 1.01 -10.68 -9.02
C TYR A 168 -0.19 -9.82 -8.68
N SER A 169 -1.06 -10.34 -7.81
CA SER A 169 -2.37 -9.77 -7.49
C SER A 169 -2.68 -9.86 -5.99
N VAL A 170 -3.64 -9.08 -5.57
CA VAL A 170 -4.19 -9.10 -4.21
C VAL A 170 -5.71 -9.18 -4.25
N PRO A 171 -6.35 -9.78 -3.23
CA PRO A 171 -7.79 -9.87 -3.17
C PRO A 171 -8.44 -8.49 -3.01
N LEU A 172 -9.50 -8.27 -3.76
CA LEU A 172 -10.45 -7.17 -3.56
C LEU A 172 -11.66 -7.73 -2.82
N LYS A 173 -11.95 -7.17 -1.67
CA LYS A 173 -13.10 -7.46 -0.86
C LYS A 173 -13.98 -6.23 -0.77
N VAL A 174 -15.27 -6.44 -0.86
CA VAL A 174 -16.27 -5.37 -0.82
C VAL A 174 -17.25 -5.65 0.30
N LYS A 175 -17.44 -4.68 1.18
CA LYS A 175 -18.45 -4.73 2.22
C LYS A 175 -19.74 -4.13 1.68
N ILE A 176 -20.76 -4.93 1.66
CA ILE A 176 -22.09 -4.56 1.17
C ILE A 176 -23.09 -4.65 2.30
N ARG A 177 -24.12 -3.83 2.21
CA ARG A 177 -25.25 -3.79 3.14
C ARG A 177 -26.52 -4.09 2.38
N LEU A 178 -27.22 -5.14 2.77
CA LEU A 178 -28.54 -5.48 2.30
C LEU A 178 -29.58 -4.92 3.29
N THR A 179 -30.40 -4.02 2.84
CA THR A 179 -31.55 -3.48 3.61
C THR A 179 -32.82 -4.05 3.03
N VAL A 180 -33.63 -4.72 3.86
CA VAL A 180 -34.92 -5.28 3.48
C VAL A 180 -36.03 -4.45 4.12
N TYR A 181 -37.01 -4.09 3.31
CA TYR A 181 -38.16 -3.27 3.75
C TYR A 181 -39.44 -4.08 3.72
N ASP A 182 -40.28 -3.83 4.70
CA ASP A 182 -41.69 -4.23 4.67
C ASP A 182 -42.51 -3.04 4.17
N LYS A 183 -43.36 -3.27 3.18
CA LYS A 183 -44.30 -2.28 2.64
C LYS A 183 -45.65 -2.45 3.28
N ASP A 184 -46.12 -1.43 3.97
CA ASP A 184 -47.48 -1.40 4.53
C ASP A 184 -48.49 -1.34 3.37
N PRO A 185 -49.48 -2.25 3.32
CA PRO A 185 -50.43 -2.32 2.22
C PRO A 185 -51.40 -1.13 2.19
N GLU A 186 -51.63 -0.43 3.32
CA GLU A 186 -52.56 0.68 3.40
C GLU A 186 -51.92 2.05 3.18
N THR A 187 -50.71 2.25 3.74
CA THR A 187 -50.03 3.55 3.72
C THR A 187 -48.93 3.63 2.69
N GLU A 188 -48.55 2.50 2.06
CA GLU A 188 -47.35 2.36 1.20
C GLU A 188 -46.05 2.75 1.88
N ALA A 189 -46.03 2.97 3.18
CA ALA A 189 -44.84 3.32 3.94
C ALA A 189 -43.87 2.14 3.98
N LEU A 190 -42.60 2.44 3.75
CA LEU A 190 -41.50 1.47 3.86
C LEU A 190 -40.94 1.49 5.28
N SER A 191 -41.01 0.36 5.95
CA SER A 191 -40.35 0.15 7.24
C SER A 191 -39.19 -0.80 7.08
N ILE A 192 -38.07 -0.52 7.75
CA ILE A 192 -36.87 -1.42 7.70
C ILE A 192 -37.22 -2.66 8.51
N ARG A 193 -37.16 -3.81 7.82
CA ARG A 193 -37.38 -5.12 8.42
C ARG A 193 -36.10 -5.73 8.92
N ASP A 194 -35.05 -5.71 8.09
CA ASP A 194 -33.75 -6.34 8.39
C ASP A 194 -32.62 -5.60 7.69
N ILE A 195 -31.44 -5.60 8.33
CA ILE A 195 -30.21 -5.05 7.76
C ILE A 195 -29.12 -6.10 7.96
N LYS A 196 -28.48 -6.51 6.85
CA LYS A 196 -27.35 -7.43 6.87
C LYS A 196 -26.16 -6.80 6.20
N GLU A 197 -25.02 -6.83 6.87
CA GLU A 197 -23.73 -6.43 6.29
C GLU A 197 -22.84 -7.65 6.16
N GLU A 198 -22.21 -7.78 5.00
CA GLU A 198 -21.31 -8.89 4.71
C GLU A 198 -20.14 -8.42 3.85
N GLU A 199 -18.95 -8.98 4.13
CA GLU A 199 -17.77 -8.79 3.30
C GLU A 199 -17.73 -9.89 2.25
N VAL A 200 -17.74 -9.50 0.99
CA VAL A 200 -17.75 -10.41 -0.16
C VAL A 200 -16.43 -10.30 -0.90
N PHE A 201 -15.84 -11.45 -1.23
CA PHE A 201 -14.72 -11.50 -2.17
C PHE A 201 -15.22 -11.15 -3.57
N PHE A 202 -14.74 -10.03 -4.10
CA PHE A 202 -15.17 -9.52 -5.40
C PHE A 202 -14.28 -10.02 -6.54
N GLY A 203 -12.99 -10.20 -6.27
CA GLY A 203 -12.02 -10.65 -7.25
C GLY A 203 -10.58 -10.40 -6.82
N GLU A 204 -9.66 -10.53 -7.76
CA GLU A 204 -8.26 -10.19 -7.57
C GLU A 204 -7.88 -8.99 -8.42
N ILE A 205 -7.14 -8.05 -7.83
CA ILE A 205 -6.61 -6.88 -8.52
C ILE A 205 -5.11 -7.07 -8.72
N PRO A 206 -4.59 -6.95 -9.96
CA PRO A 206 -3.16 -6.99 -10.19
C PRO A 206 -2.46 -5.80 -9.54
N LEU A 207 -1.27 -6.01 -9.01
CA LEU A 207 -0.44 -4.94 -8.47
C LEU A 207 0.63 -4.53 -9.49
N MET A 208 0.91 -3.24 -9.49
CA MET A 208 2.01 -2.69 -10.28
C MET A 208 3.34 -2.97 -9.59
N THR A 209 4.33 -3.42 -10.35
CA THR A 209 5.70 -3.62 -9.88
C THR A 209 6.42 -2.28 -9.70
N ASP A 210 7.61 -2.30 -9.11
CA ASP A 210 8.44 -1.11 -8.98
C ASP A 210 8.88 -0.53 -10.32
N ASN A 211 8.87 -1.35 -11.37
CA ASN A 211 9.19 -0.95 -12.75
C ASN A 211 7.99 -0.36 -13.50
N GLY A 212 6.81 -0.25 -12.88
CA GLY A 212 5.60 0.24 -13.52
C GLY A 212 4.92 -0.78 -14.43
N THR A 213 5.24 -2.06 -14.30
CA THR A 213 4.69 -3.17 -15.08
C THR A 213 3.72 -4.01 -14.26
N PHE A 214 3.01 -4.93 -14.92
CA PHE A 214 2.14 -5.92 -14.29
C PHE A 214 2.63 -7.33 -14.64
N ILE A 215 2.59 -8.23 -13.67
CA ILE A 215 2.86 -9.65 -13.89
C ILE A 215 1.54 -10.38 -13.96
N ILE A 216 1.20 -10.86 -15.15
CA ILE A 216 -0.04 -11.60 -15.44
C ILE A 216 0.32 -12.95 -16.02
N ASN A 217 -0.09 -14.03 -15.34
CA ASN A 217 0.22 -15.41 -15.72
C ASN A 217 1.73 -15.63 -15.95
N GLY A 218 2.56 -15.11 -15.06
CA GLY A 218 4.02 -15.19 -15.12
C GLY A 218 4.69 -14.29 -16.15
N THR A 219 3.94 -13.59 -16.97
CA THR A 219 4.46 -12.69 -18.00
C THR A 219 4.42 -11.25 -17.50
N GLU A 220 5.56 -10.57 -17.54
CA GLU A 220 5.62 -9.15 -17.26
C GLU A 220 5.12 -8.35 -18.46
N ARG A 221 4.16 -7.46 -18.21
CA ARG A 221 3.49 -6.66 -19.23
C ARG A 221 3.58 -5.20 -18.85
N ASP A 222 4.06 -4.39 -19.78
CA ASP A 222 4.04 -2.94 -19.67
C ASP A 222 2.68 -2.40 -20.11
N ARG A 223 2.27 -1.29 -19.51
CA ARG A 223 1.12 -0.53 -19.99
C ARG A 223 1.53 0.16 -21.28
N LYS A 224 1.01 -0.32 -22.41
CA LYS A 224 1.20 0.34 -23.70
C LYS A 224 0.58 1.74 -23.62
N SER A 225 1.42 2.76 -23.57
CA SER A 225 0.96 4.14 -23.72
C SER A 225 0.42 4.30 -25.14
N VAL A 226 -0.89 4.52 -25.26
CA VAL A 226 -1.47 4.97 -26.52
C VAL A 226 -1.08 6.43 -26.63
N VAL A 227 -0.12 6.70 -27.47
CA VAL A 227 0.23 8.05 -27.90
C VAL A 227 -0.81 8.52 -28.91
#